data_3193584c29a1d02ad47fc5cc16ec7ae5
#
_entry.id   3193584c29a1d02ad47fc5cc16ec7ae5
#
_cell.length_a   1.000
_cell.length_b   1.000
_cell.length_c   1.000
_cell.angle_alpha   90.00
_cell.angle_beta   90.00
_cell.angle_gamma   90.00
#
_symmetry.space_group_name_H-M   'P 1'
#
loop_
_entity.id
_entity.type
_entity.pdbx_description
1 polymer ?
#
loop_
_entity_poly.entity_id
_entity_poly.type
_entity_poly.pdbx_seq_one_letter_code
_entity_poly.pdbx_strand_id
1 'polypeptide(L)'
;MGAAADEQGDARAVVDALHNQLFAVASDTALSFDERLAQLAPVVETSFDFNYIGRFILRRSWRDLQEAEQQKFVGAFKRLSVANYASRFEKIEQQSLLITDVGPASGERVQVDSRLQTQDLDLTLSYTLQAGADNNWSIINVIADGVSDLALRRAEYSRVIKDKGFDGLMLHIDEQIADLN
;
A
#
# COMPACT_ATOMS: atom_id res chain seq x y z
N MET A 1 13.28 -23.58 14.98
CA MET A 1 13.73 -23.11 13.64
C MET A 1 12.62 -23.17 12.58
N GLY A 2 11.47 -23.86 12.81
CA GLY A 2 10.36 -23.94 11.85
C GLY A 2 9.49 -22.67 11.80
N ALA A 3 9.08 -22.10 12.93
CA ALA A 3 8.12 -21.00 12.99
C ALA A 3 8.55 -19.74 12.23
N ALA A 4 9.79 -19.30 12.39
CA ALA A 4 10.28 -18.10 11.70
C ALA A 4 10.37 -18.26 10.16
N ALA A 5 10.58 -19.47 9.68
CA ALA A 5 10.59 -19.76 8.23
C ALA A 5 9.16 -19.78 7.67
N ASP A 6 8.20 -20.25 8.45
CA ASP A 6 6.77 -20.26 8.09
C ASP A 6 6.24 -18.80 8.04
N GLU A 7 6.57 -17.96 9.03
CA GLU A 7 6.22 -16.54 9.08
C GLU A 7 6.74 -15.75 7.87
N GLN A 8 7.98 -15.99 7.47
CA GLN A 8 8.56 -15.36 6.27
C GLN A 8 7.88 -15.85 4.99
N GLY A 9 7.51 -17.13 4.94
CA GLY A 9 6.76 -17.71 3.83
C GLY A 9 5.36 -17.08 3.68
N ASP A 10 4.65 -16.92 4.80
CA ASP A 10 3.33 -16.31 4.83
C ASP A 10 3.37 -14.83 4.45
N ALA A 11 4.34 -14.06 4.98
CA ALA A 11 4.55 -12.66 4.62
C ALA A 11 4.90 -12.50 3.13
N ARG A 12 5.77 -13.38 2.60
CA ARG A 12 6.11 -13.43 1.18
C ARG A 12 4.87 -13.68 0.32
N ALA A 13 3.99 -14.60 0.72
CA ALA A 13 2.80 -14.95 -0.04
C ALA A 13 1.86 -13.75 -0.24
N VAL A 14 1.75 -12.84 0.73
CA VAL A 14 0.97 -11.60 0.60
C VAL A 14 1.54 -10.72 -0.50
N VAL A 15 2.86 -10.53 -0.56
CA VAL A 15 3.52 -9.71 -1.58
C VAL A 15 3.44 -10.39 -2.94
N ASP A 16 3.64 -11.71 -3.02
CA ASP A 16 3.48 -12.48 -4.26
C ASP A 16 2.05 -12.34 -4.84
N ALA A 17 1.02 -12.43 -3.98
CA ALA A 17 -0.37 -12.24 -4.41
C ALA A 17 -0.62 -10.84 -4.97
N LEU A 18 -0.11 -9.79 -4.29
CA LEU A 18 -0.19 -8.42 -4.77
C LEU A 18 0.50 -8.26 -6.14
N HIS A 19 1.74 -8.75 -6.27
CA HIS A 19 2.51 -8.67 -7.51
C HIS A 19 1.82 -9.41 -8.67
N ASN A 20 1.32 -10.63 -8.43
CA ASN A 20 0.64 -11.42 -9.45
C ASN A 20 -0.60 -10.70 -10.00
N GLN A 21 -1.38 -10.04 -9.12
CA GLN A 21 -2.55 -9.28 -9.56
C GLN A 21 -2.16 -8.00 -10.30
N LEU A 22 -1.10 -7.30 -9.85
CA LEU A 22 -0.57 -6.14 -10.56
C LEU A 22 -0.16 -6.51 -11.99
N PHE A 23 0.51 -7.66 -12.17
CA PHE A 23 0.89 -8.14 -13.50
C PHE A 23 -0.31 -8.54 -14.35
N ALA A 24 -1.28 -9.25 -13.77
CA ALA A 24 -2.46 -9.67 -14.49
C ALA A 24 -3.19 -8.45 -15.08
N VAL A 25 -3.33 -7.39 -14.29
CA VAL A 25 -3.98 -6.13 -14.73
C VAL A 25 -3.11 -5.35 -15.71
N ALA A 26 -1.80 -5.23 -15.46
CA ALA A 26 -0.88 -4.51 -16.35
C ALA A 26 -0.72 -5.17 -17.73
N SER A 27 -0.87 -6.50 -17.81
CA SER A 27 -0.75 -7.27 -19.06
C SER A 27 -1.97 -7.11 -19.97
N ASP A 28 -3.12 -6.69 -19.43
CA ASP A 28 -4.32 -6.44 -20.22
C ASP A 28 -4.42 -4.95 -20.58
N THR A 29 -3.84 -4.59 -21.72
CA THR A 29 -3.81 -3.20 -22.21
C THR A 29 -5.16 -2.68 -22.69
N ALA A 30 -6.19 -3.54 -22.76
CA ALA A 30 -7.55 -3.15 -23.14
C ALA A 30 -8.37 -2.61 -21.95
N LEU A 31 -7.92 -2.83 -20.72
CA LEU A 31 -8.64 -2.39 -19.53
C LEU A 31 -8.63 -0.86 -19.42
N SER A 32 -9.82 -0.31 -19.21
CA SER A 32 -10.01 1.08 -18.78
C SER A 32 -9.45 1.27 -17.35
N PHE A 33 -9.28 2.53 -16.94
CA PHE A 33 -8.85 2.84 -15.57
C PHE A 33 -9.83 2.28 -14.52
N ASP A 34 -11.14 2.41 -14.74
CA ASP A 34 -12.16 1.88 -13.81
C ASP A 34 -12.13 0.35 -13.72
N GLU A 35 -11.90 -0.35 -14.83
CA GLU A 35 -11.75 -1.80 -14.82
C GLU A 35 -10.48 -2.24 -14.08
N ARG A 36 -9.36 -1.52 -14.23
CA ARG A 36 -8.15 -1.75 -13.43
C ARG A 36 -8.41 -1.53 -11.94
N LEU A 37 -9.11 -0.45 -11.57
CA LEU A 37 -9.52 -0.21 -10.18
C LEU A 37 -10.31 -1.39 -9.61
N ALA A 38 -11.33 -1.84 -10.34
CA ALA A 38 -12.20 -2.93 -9.90
C ALA A 38 -11.43 -4.25 -9.69
N GLN A 39 -10.45 -4.53 -10.57
CA GLN A 39 -9.65 -5.75 -10.48
C GLN A 39 -8.55 -5.70 -9.41
N LEU A 40 -8.01 -4.51 -9.10
CA LEU A 40 -6.96 -4.34 -8.09
C LEU A 40 -7.51 -4.17 -6.67
N ALA A 41 -8.72 -3.63 -6.52
CA ALA A 41 -9.28 -3.33 -5.21
C ALA A 41 -9.24 -4.53 -4.23
N PRO A 42 -9.68 -5.76 -4.59
CA PRO A 42 -9.71 -6.88 -3.66
C PRO A 42 -8.32 -7.23 -3.11
N VAL A 43 -7.31 -7.32 -3.95
CA VAL A 43 -5.95 -7.69 -3.50
C VAL A 43 -5.30 -6.57 -2.70
N VAL A 44 -5.43 -5.31 -3.11
CA VAL A 44 -4.89 -4.17 -2.36
C VAL A 44 -5.55 -4.08 -0.98
N GLU A 45 -6.88 -4.21 -0.91
CA GLU A 45 -7.61 -4.11 0.36
C GLU A 45 -7.28 -5.23 1.33
N THR A 46 -6.97 -6.43 0.85
CA THR A 46 -6.61 -7.58 1.69
C THR A 46 -5.13 -7.65 2.03
N SER A 47 -4.25 -7.10 1.19
CA SER A 47 -2.81 -7.12 1.41
C SER A 47 -2.33 -6.09 2.45
N PHE A 48 -3.08 -5.00 2.69
CA PHE A 48 -2.66 -3.89 3.55
C PHE A 48 -3.47 -3.78 4.85
N ASP A 49 -2.82 -3.50 5.97
CA ASP A 49 -3.50 -3.05 7.20
C ASP A 49 -3.77 -1.55 7.15
N PHE A 50 -4.87 -1.16 6.52
CA PHE A 50 -5.26 0.24 6.40
C PHE A 50 -5.64 0.91 7.73
N ASN A 51 -6.04 0.15 8.75
CA ASN A 51 -6.27 0.69 10.08
C ASN A 51 -4.96 1.06 10.78
N TYR A 52 -3.95 0.20 10.70
CA TYR A 52 -2.60 0.51 11.18
C TYR A 52 -2.03 1.73 10.45
N ILE A 53 -2.10 1.73 9.12
CA ILE A 53 -1.62 2.80 8.26
C ILE A 53 -2.29 4.13 8.61
N GLY A 54 -3.62 4.14 8.77
CA GLY A 54 -4.38 5.34 9.13
C GLY A 54 -3.92 5.94 10.47
N ARG A 55 -3.75 5.10 11.49
CA ARG A 55 -3.21 5.52 12.80
C ARG A 55 -1.79 6.07 12.68
N PHE A 56 -0.96 5.46 11.85
CA PHE A 56 0.43 5.89 11.63
C PHE A 56 0.49 7.25 10.92
N ILE A 57 -0.32 7.46 9.89
CA ILE A 57 -0.38 8.70 9.11
C ILE A 57 -0.92 9.85 9.95
N LEU A 58 -2.09 9.69 10.58
CA LEU A 58 -2.77 10.77 11.30
C LEU A 58 -2.29 10.96 12.75
N ARG A 59 -1.66 9.93 13.37
CA ARG A 59 -1.06 9.99 14.72
C ARG A 59 -2.00 10.61 15.77
N ARG A 60 -1.67 11.84 16.24
CA ARG A 60 -2.44 12.54 17.27
C ARG A 60 -3.84 12.83 16.78
N SER A 61 -3.99 13.32 15.56
CA SER A 61 -5.30 13.64 14.98
C SER A 61 -6.19 12.40 14.90
N TRP A 62 -5.64 11.19 14.70
CA TRP A 62 -6.42 9.95 14.73
C TRP A 62 -7.21 9.76 16.02
N ARG A 63 -6.61 10.11 17.17
CA ARG A 63 -7.26 9.96 18.49
C ARG A 63 -8.35 10.99 18.76
N ASP A 64 -8.27 12.11 18.06
CA ASP A 64 -9.23 13.21 18.17
C ASP A 64 -10.45 13.00 17.25
N LEU A 65 -10.33 12.08 16.23
CA LEU A 65 -11.41 11.71 15.33
C LEU A 65 -12.40 10.74 15.99
N GLN A 66 -13.69 10.89 15.64
CA GLN A 66 -14.70 9.90 15.95
C GLN A 66 -14.53 8.63 15.10
N GLU A 67 -15.07 7.51 15.56
CA GLU A 67 -14.95 6.22 14.84
C GLU A 67 -15.46 6.31 13.38
N ALA A 68 -16.57 7.01 13.16
CA ALA A 68 -17.11 7.23 11.82
C ALA A 68 -16.16 8.01 10.91
N GLU A 69 -15.43 9.00 11.45
CA GLU A 69 -14.42 9.76 10.72
C GLU A 69 -13.18 8.92 10.43
N GLN A 70 -12.74 8.10 11.39
CA GLN A 70 -11.65 7.14 11.20
C GLN A 70 -11.99 6.16 10.06
N GLN A 71 -13.19 5.60 10.03
CA GLN A 71 -13.66 4.71 8.96
C GLN A 71 -13.75 5.43 7.62
N LYS A 72 -14.23 6.68 7.60
CA LYS A 72 -14.27 7.51 6.39
C LYS A 72 -12.88 7.75 5.82
N PHE A 73 -11.89 8.05 6.68
CA PHE A 73 -10.50 8.21 6.27
C PHE A 73 -9.92 6.91 5.70
N VAL A 74 -10.09 5.79 6.41
CA VAL A 74 -9.62 4.47 5.96
C VAL A 74 -10.20 4.12 4.60
N GLY A 75 -11.51 4.32 4.40
CA GLY A 75 -12.16 4.07 3.13
C GLY A 75 -11.63 4.96 1.99
N ALA A 76 -11.41 6.25 2.26
CA ALA A 76 -10.83 7.17 1.28
C ALA A 76 -9.38 6.80 0.93
N PHE A 77 -8.57 6.47 1.94
CA PHE A 77 -7.18 6.09 1.73
C PHE A 77 -7.02 4.75 1.00
N LYS A 78 -7.93 3.77 1.22
CA LYS A 78 -8.03 2.56 0.41
C LYS A 78 -8.24 2.89 -1.07
N ARG A 79 -9.25 3.71 -1.39
CA ARG A 79 -9.53 4.12 -2.78
C ARG A 79 -8.31 4.80 -3.41
N LEU A 80 -7.67 5.72 -2.70
CA LEU A 80 -6.45 6.37 -3.18
C LEU A 80 -5.32 5.38 -3.44
N SER A 81 -5.14 4.39 -2.55
CA SER A 81 -4.10 3.37 -2.71
C SER A 81 -4.36 2.51 -3.95
N VAL A 82 -5.60 2.06 -4.15
CA VAL A 82 -5.99 1.31 -5.37
C VAL A 82 -5.76 2.15 -6.63
N ALA A 83 -6.17 3.42 -6.61
CA ALA A 83 -5.98 4.34 -7.74
C ALA A 83 -4.49 4.56 -8.08
N ASN A 84 -3.63 4.70 -7.05
CA ASN A 84 -2.19 4.80 -7.26
C ASN A 84 -1.62 3.55 -7.94
N TYR A 85 -2.03 2.34 -7.52
CA TYR A 85 -1.61 1.12 -8.18
C TYR A 85 -2.13 1.03 -9.63
N ALA A 86 -3.39 1.34 -9.87
CA ALA A 86 -4.01 1.33 -11.20
C ALA A 86 -3.32 2.31 -12.18
N SER A 87 -2.88 3.47 -11.69
CA SER A 87 -2.18 4.48 -12.49
C SER A 87 -0.72 4.13 -12.73
N ARG A 88 0.02 3.72 -11.67
CA ARG A 88 1.47 3.50 -11.76
C ARG A 88 1.85 2.21 -12.48
N PHE A 89 1.00 1.19 -12.43
CA PHE A 89 1.26 -0.14 -12.99
C PHE A 89 0.47 -0.39 -14.28
N GLU A 90 0.31 0.64 -15.10
CA GLU A 90 -0.43 0.55 -16.37
C GLU A 90 0.30 -0.28 -17.45
N LYS A 91 1.63 -0.36 -17.41
CA LYS A 91 2.45 -0.98 -18.47
C LYS A 91 3.66 -1.71 -17.89
N ILE A 92 3.43 -2.70 -17.03
CA ILE A 92 4.52 -3.49 -16.46
C ILE A 92 4.52 -4.90 -17.05
N GLU A 93 5.65 -5.30 -17.60
CA GLU A 93 5.86 -6.69 -18.05
C GLU A 93 6.08 -7.62 -16.85
N GLN A 94 5.53 -8.82 -16.90
CA GLN A 94 5.52 -9.79 -15.80
C GLN A 94 6.92 -10.13 -15.23
N GLN A 95 7.97 -9.99 -16.02
CA GLN A 95 9.34 -10.34 -15.63
C GLN A 95 10.06 -9.21 -14.89
N SER A 96 9.44 -8.04 -14.74
CA SER A 96 10.10 -6.84 -14.27
C SER A 96 9.99 -6.62 -12.76
N LEU A 97 9.08 -7.29 -12.03
CA LEU A 97 8.94 -7.14 -10.59
C LEU A 97 9.18 -8.48 -9.88
N LEU A 98 10.32 -8.62 -9.21
CA LEU A 98 10.74 -9.87 -8.57
C LEU A 98 11.04 -9.65 -7.09
N ILE A 99 10.61 -10.58 -6.23
CA ILE A 99 11.05 -10.63 -4.84
C ILE A 99 12.50 -11.08 -4.80
N THR A 100 13.35 -10.26 -4.20
CA THR A 100 14.81 -10.46 -4.14
C THR A 100 15.29 -10.97 -2.80
N ASP A 101 14.60 -10.61 -1.71
CA ASP A 101 14.96 -11.05 -0.35
C ASP A 101 13.73 -11.06 0.58
N VAL A 102 13.78 -11.90 1.62
CA VAL A 102 12.80 -11.96 2.70
C VAL A 102 13.54 -12.18 4.01
N GLY A 103 13.35 -11.27 4.95
CA GLY A 103 14.07 -11.34 6.22
C GLY A 103 13.33 -10.68 7.40
N PRO A 104 13.86 -10.86 8.61
CA PRO A 104 13.29 -10.23 9.79
C PRO A 104 13.48 -8.71 9.72
N ALA A 105 12.47 -7.97 10.19
CA ALA A 105 12.54 -6.53 10.41
C ALA A 105 12.44 -6.22 11.91
N SER A 106 12.49 -4.92 12.27
CA SER A 106 12.44 -4.49 13.67
C SER A 106 11.12 -4.91 14.34
N GLY A 107 11.22 -5.54 15.49
CA GLY A 107 10.11 -6.15 16.22
C GLY A 107 9.68 -7.47 15.59
N GLU A 108 8.41 -7.84 15.76
CA GLU A 108 7.81 -9.05 15.16
C GLU A 108 7.30 -8.75 13.74
N ARG A 109 8.21 -8.29 12.87
CA ARG A 109 7.91 -7.89 11.49
C ARG A 109 8.79 -8.61 10.51
N VAL A 110 8.31 -8.73 9.29
CA VAL A 110 9.06 -9.27 8.16
C VAL A 110 9.21 -8.17 7.11
N GLN A 111 10.38 -8.07 6.52
CA GLN A 111 10.63 -7.27 5.33
C GLN A 111 10.70 -8.19 4.12
N VAL A 112 10.00 -7.80 3.07
CA VAL A 112 10.06 -8.43 1.76
C VAL A 112 10.58 -7.40 0.77
N ASP A 113 11.75 -7.65 0.23
CA ASP A 113 12.37 -6.77 -0.76
C ASP A 113 12.09 -7.26 -2.17
N SER A 114 11.81 -6.33 -3.04
CA SER A 114 11.51 -6.57 -4.45
C SER A 114 12.23 -5.55 -5.33
N ARG A 115 12.48 -5.92 -6.56
CA ARG A 115 13.04 -5.03 -7.58
C ARG A 115 12.12 -5.00 -8.79
N LEU A 116 11.72 -3.80 -9.16
CA LEU A 116 11.01 -3.52 -10.41
C LEU A 116 12.02 -3.03 -11.43
N GLN A 117 12.24 -3.80 -12.49
CA GLN A 117 13.18 -3.46 -13.53
C GLN A 117 12.51 -3.51 -14.90
N THR A 118 12.46 -2.37 -15.58
CA THR A 118 12.02 -2.21 -16.97
C THR A 118 13.16 -1.61 -17.81
N GLN A 119 12.91 -1.30 -19.08
CA GLN A 119 13.90 -0.61 -19.91
C GLN A 119 14.24 0.80 -19.37
N ASP A 120 13.25 1.48 -18.79
CA ASP A 120 13.33 2.89 -18.37
C ASP A 120 13.34 3.07 -16.85
N LEU A 121 13.10 2.00 -16.07
CA LEU A 121 12.94 2.07 -14.62
C LEU A 121 13.68 0.95 -13.93
N ASP A 122 14.43 1.27 -12.91
CA ASP A 122 15.05 0.33 -11.97
C ASP A 122 14.76 0.83 -10.56
N LEU A 123 13.82 0.18 -9.87
CA LEU A 123 13.27 0.63 -8.60
C LEU A 123 13.30 -0.49 -7.57
N THR A 124 13.81 -0.21 -6.38
CA THR A 124 13.73 -1.12 -5.24
C THR A 124 12.47 -0.83 -4.44
N LEU A 125 11.69 -1.87 -4.14
CA LEU A 125 10.51 -1.82 -3.29
C LEU A 125 10.73 -2.69 -2.06
N SER A 126 10.68 -2.10 -0.87
CA SER A 126 10.75 -2.83 0.41
C SER A 126 9.40 -2.75 1.11
N TYR A 127 8.78 -3.91 1.30
CA TYR A 127 7.51 -4.05 2.01
C TYR A 127 7.80 -4.45 3.46
N THR A 128 7.26 -3.70 4.41
CA THR A 128 7.26 -4.11 5.83
C THR A 128 5.89 -4.71 6.15
N LEU A 129 5.89 -5.96 6.64
CA LEU A 129 4.68 -6.67 7.02
C LEU A 129 4.66 -6.97 8.52
N GLN A 130 3.44 -7.08 9.06
CA GLN A 130 3.18 -7.45 10.44
C GLN A 130 2.03 -8.45 10.49
N ALA A 131 2.13 -9.45 11.38
CA ALA A 131 1.04 -10.36 11.66
C ALA A 131 -0.05 -9.65 12.48
N GLY A 132 -1.30 -9.85 12.08
CA GLY A 132 -2.48 -9.48 12.88
C GLY A 132 -2.77 -10.51 13.98
N ALA A 133 -3.86 -10.29 14.73
CA ALA A 133 -4.28 -11.17 15.82
C ALA A 133 -4.57 -12.62 15.36
N ASP A 134 -4.98 -12.80 14.11
CA ASP A 134 -5.30 -14.10 13.49
C ASP A 134 -4.11 -14.71 12.72
N ASN A 135 -2.89 -14.25 12.98
CA ASN A 135 -1.67 -14.58 12.23
C ASN A 135 -1.73 -14.27 10.72
N ASN A 136 -2.70 -13.48 10.28
CA ASN A 136 -2.75 -12.99 8.90
C ASN A 136 -1.74 -11.86 8.73
N TRP A 137 -0.80 -12.03 7.82
CA TRP A 137 0.21 -11.03 7.50
C TRP A 137 -0.38 -9.92 6.63
N SER A 138 -0.03 -8.67 6.95
CA SER A 138 -0.47 -7.51 6.17
C SER A 138 0.66 -6.50 6.02
N ILE A 139 0.71 -5.84 4.87
CA ILE A 139 1.66 -4.76 4.57
C ILE A 139 1.27 -3.54 5.40
N ILE A 140 2.24 -2.99 6.13
CA ILE A 140 2.08 -1.79 6.96
C ILE A 140 2.93 -0.62 6.48
N ASN A 141 3.87 -0.83 5.57
CA ASN A 141 4.69 0.20 4.95
C ASN A 141 5.28 -0.27 3.63
N VAL A 142 5.44 0.65 2.68
CA VAL A 142 6.19 0.44 1.44
C VAL A 142 7.24 1.54 1.33
N ILE A 143 8.47 1.14 1.05
CA ILE A 143 9.61 2.03 0.82
C ILE A 143 10.04 1.84 -0.63
N ALA A 144 10.03 2.91 -1.41
CA ALA A 144 10.49 2.92 -2.79
C ALA A 144 11.80 3.71 -2.86
N ASP A 145 12.90 3.08 -3.30
CA ASP A 145 14.24 3.67 -3.35
C ASP A 145 14.65 4.41 -2.06
N GLY A 146 14.37 3.80 -0.91
CA GLY A 146 14.69 4.37 0.39
C GLY A 146 13.71 5.43 0.91
N VAL A 147 12.66 5.77 0.16
CA VAL A 147 11.65 6.76 0.55
C VAL A 147 10.36 6.07 0.98
N SER A 148 9.96 6.27 2.24
CA SER A 148 8.68 5.74 2.74
C SER A 148 7.50 6.60 2.27
N ASP A 149 6.58 5.98 1.52
CA ASP A 149 5.33 6.63 1.09
C ASP A 149 4.51 7.09 2.31
N LEU A 150 4.44 6.26 3.36
CA LEU A 150 3.72 6.62 4.58
C LEU A 150 4.32 7.83 5.31
N ALA A 151 5.64 7.99 5.29
CA ALA A 151 6.29 9.15 5.92
C ALA A 151 5.96 10.44 5.15
N LEU A 152 5.93 10.38 3.82
CA LEU A 152 5.51 11.49 2.97
C LEU A 152 4.04 11.86 3.22
N ARG A 153 3.14 10.86 3.18
CA ARG A 153 1.71 11.04 3.45
C ARG A 153 1.46 11.62 4.84
N ARG A 154 2.19 11.16 5.84
CA ARG A 154 2.09 11.70 7.20
C ARG A 154 2.45 13.18 7.26
N ALA A 155 3.54 13.59 6.63
CA ALA A 155 3.95 14.99 6.60
C ALA A 155 2.90 15.88 5.90
N GLU A 156 2.40 15.42 4.76
CA GLU A 156 1.38 16.10 3.95
C GLU A 156 0.06 16.22 4.71
N TYR A 157 -0.51 15.10 5.17
CA TYR A 157 -1.85 15.06 5.77
C TYR A 157 -1.89 15.71 7.15
N SER A 158 -0.77 15.64 7.92
CA SER A 158 -0.67 16.40 9.18
C SER A 158 -0.79 17.92 8.95
N ARG A 159 -0.26 18.42 7.85
CA ARG A 159 -0.39 19.83 7.47
C ARG A 159 -1.81 20.14 7.02
N VAL A 160 -2.36 19.31 6.12
CA VAL A 160 -3.72 19.55 5.58
C VAL A 160 -4.77 19.53 6.70
N ILE A 161 -4.74 18.54 7.60
CA ILE A 161 -5.72 18.46 8.70
C ILE A 161 -5.57 19.59 9.70
N LYS A 162 -4.36 20.08 9.93
CA LYS A 162 -4.11 21.24 10.79
C LYS A 162 -4.67 22.53 10.19
N ASP A 163 -4.52 22.71 8.88
CA ASP A 163 -4.86 23.97 8.20
C ASP A 163 -6.33 24.00 7.74
N LYS A 164 -6.90 22.86 7.35
CA LYS A 164 -8.23 22.74 6.72
C LYS A 164 -9.21 21.82 7.47
N GLY A 165 -8.78 21.21 8.57
CA GLY A 165 -9.60 20.25 9.32
C GLY A 165 -9.79 18.90 8.60
N PHE A 166 -10.63 18.04 9.18
CA PHE A 166 -10.87 16.69 8.64
C PHE A 166 -11.58 16.72 7.28
N ASP A 167 -12.59 17.56 7.09
CA ASP A 167 -13.29 17.67 5.81
C ASP A 167 -12.37 18.16 4.69
N GLY A 168 -11.44 19.08 4.99
CA GLY A 168 -10.42 19.53 4.05
C GLY A 168 -9.43 18.43 3.69
N LEU A 169 -9.11 17.52 4.61
CA LEU A 169 -8.30 16.34 4.31
C LEU A 169 -9.05 15.36 3.39
N MET A 170 -10.35 15.15 3.64
CA MET A 170 -11.15 14.27 2.78
C MET A 170 -11.23 14.78 1.35
N LEU A 171 -11.49 16.09 1.19
CA LEU A 171 -11.50 16.74 -0.12
C LEU A 171 -10.13 16.60 -0.82
N HIS A 172 -9.04 16.82 -0.10
CA HIS A 172 -7.69 16.69 -0.64
C HIS A 172 -7.40 15.26 -1.16
N ILE A 173 -7.85 14.22 -0.44
CA ILE A 173 -7.71 12.83 -0.90
C ILE A 173 -8.56 12.57 -2.16
N ASP A 174 -9.78 13.10 -2.21
CA ASP A 174 -10.65 12.94 -3.38
C ASP A 174 -10.07 13.68 -4.62
N GLU A 175 -9.44 14.85 -4.44
CA GLU A 175 -8.68 15.56 -5.49
C GLU A 175 -7.50 14.71 -5.98
N GLN A 176 -6.72 14.11 -5.06
CA GLN A 176 -5.62 13.22 -5.44
C GLN A 176 -6.08 12.01 -6.25
N ILE A 177 -7.24 11.44 -5.94
CA ILE A 177 -7.82 10.33 -6.71
C ILE A 177 -8.22 10.81 -8.12
N ALA A 178 -8.84 11.99 -8.22
CA ALA A 178 -9.25 12.55 -9.51
C ALA A 178 -8.08 12.83 -10.45
N ASP A 179 -6.93 13.23 -9.90
CA ASP A 179 -5.70 13.51 -10.67
C ASP A 179 -5.01 12.25 -11.23
N LEU A 180 -5.43 11.05 -10.80
CA LEU A 180 -4.85 9.77 -11.23
C LEU A 180 -5.61 9.11 -12.40
N ASN A 181 -6.77 9.66 -12.77
CA ASN A 181 -7.64 9.11 -13.81
C ASN A 181 -7.33 9.65 -15.22
#